data_91d246b3e4faa91c2638f367b0d48bd6
#
_entry.id   91d246b3e4faa91c2638f367b0d48bd6
#
_cell.length_a   1.000
_cell.length_b   1.000
_cell.length_c   1.000
_cell.angle_alpha   90.00
_cell.angle_beta   90.00
_cell.angle_gamma   90.00
#
_symmetry.space_group_name_H-M   'P 1'
#
loop_
_entity.id
_entity.type
_entity.pdbx_description
1 polymer ?
#
loop_
_entity_poly.entity_id
_entity_poly.type
_entity_poly.pdbx_seq_one_letter_code
_entity_poly.pdbx_strand_id
1 'polypeptide(L)'
;MMQAEPPDLSHAGAVVDKAIEYMVGQNIGSLAIASALLGGSLALLARSMADEAIVGILNNAIASVRAGELKTPPLPPAAGMG
;
A
#
# COMPACT_ATOMS: atom_id res chain seq x y z
N MET A 1 -3.14 -20.67 12.39
CA MET A 1 -3.12 -19.88 12.34
C MET A 1 -2.94 -19.35 11.41
N MET A 2 -3.18 -19.00 11.18
CA MET A 2 -2.98 -18.45 10.43
C MET A 2 -2.60 -17.28 10.47
N GLN A 3 -1.88 -16.88 9.84
CA GLN A 3 -1.63 -15.64 9.95
C GLN A 3 -2.32 -14.82 9.05
N ALA A 4 -2.66 -13.60 9.40
CA ALA A 4 -3.40 -12.72 8.56
C ALA A 4 -2.59 -12.18 7.44
N GLU A 5 -1.29 -12.06 7.63
CA GLU A 5 -0.45 -11.48 6.63
C GLU A 5 0.73 -12.35 6.36
N PRO A 6 1.28 -12.27 5.17
CA PRO A 6 2.49 -13.02 4.85
C PRO A 6 3.63 -12.59 5.73
N PRO A 7 4.52 -13.50 6.07
CA PRO A 7 5.66 -13.15 6.89
C PRO A 7 6.55 -12.07 6.28
N ASP A 8 6.54 -11.97 4.96
CA ASP A 8 7.42 -11.02 4.27
C ASP A 8 6.85 -9.61 4.19
N LEU A 9 5.62 -9.40 4.62
CA LEU A 9 4.98 -8.10 4.43
C LEU A 9 5.73 -6.98 5.15
N SER A 10 6.15 -7.22 6.39
CA SER A 10 6.90 -6.21 7.12
C SER A 10 8.19 -5.85 6.44
N HIS A 11 8.89 -6.86 5.94
CA HIS A 11 10.15 -6.64 5.27
C HIS A 11 9.93 -5.88 3.97
N ALA A 12 8.95 -6.30 3.18
CA ALA A 12 8.63 -5.63 1.94
C ALA A 12 8.25 -4.17 2.19
N GLY A 13 7.45 -3.93 3.23
CA GLY A 13 7.07 -2.57 3.58
C GLY A 13 8.26 -1.70 3.91
N ALA A 14 9.22 -2.25 4.65
CA ALA A 14 10.42 -1.51 5.00
C ALA A 14 11.24 -1.16 3.77
N VAL A 15 11.35 -2.09 2.83
CA VAL A 15 12.09 -1.84 1.59
C VAL A 15 11.38 -0.77 0.76
N VAL A 16 10.06 -0.85 0.66
CA VAL A 16 9.30 0.13 -0.09
C VAL A 16 9.45 1.51 0.54
N ASP A 17 9.39 1.59 1.87
CA ASP A 17 9.55 2.87 2.55
C ASP A 17 10.91 3.49 2.26
N LYS A 18 11.96 2.68 2.25
CA LYS A 18 13.30 3.18 1.93
C LYS A 18 13.37 3.65 0.49
N ALA A 19 12.74 2.93 -0.42
CA ALA A 19 12.73 3.33 -1.80
C ALA A 19 12.01 4.66 -1.98
N ILE A 20 10.91 4.84 -1.27
CA ILE A 20 10.17 6.10 -1.32
C ILE A 20 11.01 7.23 -0.78
N GLU A 21 11.67 7.02 0.36
CA GLU A 21 12.54 8.03 0.95
C GLU A 21 13.64 8.42 -0.03
N TYR A 22 14.22 7.44 -0.69
CA TYR A 22 15.25 7.72 -1.66
C TYR A 22 14.74 8.60 -2.80
N MET A 23 13.57 8.23 -3.34
CA MET A 23 13.01 8.98 -4.46
C MET A 23 12.60 10.39 -4.05
N VAL A 24 12.06 10.55 -2.86
CA VAL A 24 11.73 11.88 -2.35
C VAL A 24 13.00 12.71 -2.21
N GLY A 25 14.07 12.11 -1.73
CA GLY A 25 15.35 12.79 -1.61
C GLY A 25 15.95 13.18 -2.95
N GLN A 26 15.57 12.50 -4.03
CA GLN A 26 16.01 12.84 -5.38
C GLN A 26 15.08 13.85 -6.05
N ASN A 27 14.13 14.38 -5.29
CA ASN A 27 13.17 15.37 -5.79
C ASN A 27 12.25 14.85 -6.88
N ILE A 28 11.97 13.55 -6.84
CA ILE A 28 10.98 12.96 -7.72
C ILE A 28 9.61 13.28 -7.14
N GLY A 29 8.69 13.74 -7.97
CA GLY A 29 7.38 14.16 -7.48
C GLY A 29 6.56 12.99 -6.94
N SER A 30 5.71 13.29 -5.98
CA SER A 30 4.89 12.27 -5.31
C SER A 30 4.01 11.48 -6.25
N LEU A 31 3.41 12.16 -7.22
CA LEU A 31 2.54 11.47 -8.16
C LEU A 31 3.32 10.50 -9.02
N ALA A 32 4.53 10.90 -9.46
CA ALA A 32 5.37 10.01 -10.24
C ALA A 32 5.77 8.79 -9.43
N ILE A 33 6.14 9.00 -8.16
CA ILE A 33 6.50 7.90 -7.28
C ILE A 33 5.31 6.95 -7.11
N ALA A 34 4.16 7.52 -6.79
CA ALA A 34 2.96 6.72 -6.56
C ALA A 34 2.55 5.95 -7.81
N SER A 35 2.61 6.61 -8.97
CA SER A 35 2.24 5.96 -10.22
C SER A 35 3.17 4.81 -10.56
N ALA A 36 4.46 5.00 -10.32
CA ALA A 36 5.43 3.94 -10.58
C ALA A 36 5.20 2.75 -9.65
N LEU A 37 4.95 3.03 -8.37
CA LEU A 37 4.69 1.96 -7.41
C LEU A 37 3.40 1.23 -7.76
N LEU A 38 2.37 1.96 -8.14
CA LEU A 38 1.10 1.34 -8.49
C LEU A 38 1.26 0.47 -9.73
N GLY A 39 1.92 0.99 -10.76
CA GLY A 39 2.17 0.21 -11.96
C GLY A 39 2.97 -1.05 -11.69
N GLY A 40 3.99 -0.91 -10.86
CA GLY A 40 4.80 -2.06 -10.47
C GLY A 40 4.00 -3.09 -9.69
N SER A 41 3.13 -2.63 -8.78
CA SER A 41 2.32 -3.56 -8.02
C SER A 41 1.33 -4.29 -8.92
N LEU A 42 0.72 -3.60 -9.87
CA LEU A 42 -0.22 -4.25 -10.77
C LEU A 42 0.47 -5.29 -11.65
N ALA A 43 1.66 -4.95 -12.14
CA ALA A 43 2.42 -5.89 -12.95
C ALA A 43 2.78 -7.13 -12.14
N LEU A 44 3.13 -6.92 -10.88
CA LEU A 44 3.49 -8.03 -10.01
C LEU A 44 2.28 -8.94 -9.75
N LEU A 45 1.14 -8.34 -9.45
CA LEU A 45 -0.09 -9.10 -9.19
C LEU A 45 -0.53 -9.88 -10.42
N ALA A 46 -0.37 -9.29 -11.60
CA ALA A 46 -0.78 -9.94 -12.84
C ALA A 46 -0.02 -11.23 -13.11
N ARG A 47 1.13 -11.39 -12.47
CA ARG A 47 1.94 -12.61 -12.69
C ARG A 47 1.37 -13.81 -11.97
N SER A 48 0.54 -13.61 -10.97
CA SER A 48 0.10 -14.73 -10.15
C SER A 48 -1.39 -14.72 -9.83
N MET A 49 -2.13 -13.71 -10.27
CA MET A 49 -3.53 -13.60 -9.90
C MET A 49 -4.39 -13.34 -11.12
N ALA A 50 -5.61 -13.82 -11.07
CA ALA A 50 -6.59 -13.54 -12.10
C ALA A 50 -7.04 -12.09 -12.01
N ASP A 51 -7.50 -11.55 -13.12
CA ASP A 51 -7.95 -10.17 -13.20
C ASP A 51 -8.99 -9.85 -12.14
N GLU A 52 -9.92 -10.75 -11.91
CA GLU A 52 -10.98 -10.49 -10.93
C GLU A 52 -10.45 -10.31 -9.53
N ALA A 53 -9.43 -11.07 -9.17
CA ALA A 53 -8.83 -10.95 -7.85
C ALA A 53 -8.12 -9.59 -7.72
N ILE A 54 -7.47 -9.15 -8.78
CA ILE A 54 -6.79 -7.86 -8.77
C ILE A 54 -7.82 -6.74 -8.65
N VAL A 55 -8.92 -6.85 -9.38
CA VAL A 55 -10.00 -5.88 -9.28
C VAL A 55 -10.52 -5.80 -7.85
N GLY A 56 -10.65 -6.94 -7.18
CA GLY A 56 -11.08 -6.95 -5.79
C GLY A 56 -10.14 -6.18 -4.88
N ILE A 57 -8.83 -6.38 -5.06
CA ILE A 57 -7.84 -5.65 -4.28
C ILE A 57 -7.96 -4.15 -4.52
N LEU A 58 -8.10 -3.76 -5.78
CA LEU A 58 -8.22 -2.35 -6.12
C LEU A 58 -9.50 -1.74 -5.59
N ASN A 59 -10.60 -2.51 -5.61
CA ASN A 59 -11.84 -2.01 -5.05
C ASN A 59 -11.74 -1.77 -3.55
N ASN A 60 -11.01 -2.61 -2.85
CA ASN A 60 -10.75 -2.39 -1.42
C ASN A 60 -9.96 -1.10 -1.21
N ALA A 61 -8.99 -0.85 -2.08
CA ALA A 61 -8.20 0.38 -1.98
C ALA A 61 -9.08 1.59 -2.24
N ILE A 62 -9.96 1.50 -3.23
CA ILE A 62 -10.90 2.58 -3.53
C ILE A 62 -11.78 2.86 -2.32
N ALA A 63 -12.29 1.82 -1.70
CA ALA A 63 -13.14 1.98 -0.53
C ALA A 63 -12.42 2.69 0.61
N SER A 64 -11.14 2.34 0.81
CA SER A 64 -10.33 2.99 1.85
C SER A 64 -10.16 4.47 1.57
N VAL A 65 -9.93 4.82 0.30
CA VAL A 65 -9.79 6.23 -0.07
C VAL A 65 -11.09 6.97 0.18
N ARG A 66 -12.21 6.38 -0.21
CA ARG A 66 -13.51 7.02 -0.04
C ARG A 66 -13.91 7.17 1.41
N ALA A 67 -13.46 6.26 2.24
CA ALA A 67 -13.74 6.33 3.67
C ALA A 67 -12.84 7.33 4.38
N GLY A 68 -11.88 7.91 3.69
CA GLY A 68 -10.99 8.90 4.28
C GLY A 68 -9.89 8.32 5.13
N GLU A 69 -9.69 7.02 5.06
CA GLU A 69 -8.70 6.37 5.92
C GLU A 69 -7.28 6.82 5.66
N LEU A 70 -7.00 7.21 4.43
CA LEU A 70 -5.64 7.63 4.09
C LEU A 70 -5.32 9.02 4.57
N LYS A 71 -6.33 9.87 4.65
CA LYS A 71 -6.13 11.24 5.11
C LYS A 71 -6.24 11.38 6.60
N THR A 72 -6.96 10.46 7.20
CA THR A 72 -7.15 10.48 8.63
C THR A 72 -6.53 9.22 9.17
N PRO A 73 -5.28 9.29 9.59
CA PRO A 73 -4.60 8.08 10.06
C PRO A 73 -5.40 7.44 11.15
N PRO A 74 -5.39 6.12 11.21
CA PRO A 74 -6.09 5.44 12.28
C PRO A 74 -5.54 5.90 13.62
N LEU A 75 -6.43 6.11 14.54
CA LEU A 75 -6.02 6.50 15.86
C LEU A 75 -5.37 5.34 16.55
N PRO A 76 -4.31 5.59 17.30
CA PRO A 76 -3.75 4.53 18.11
C PRO A 76 -4.81 4.07 19.10
N PRO A 77 -4.93 2.81 19.34
CA PRO A 77 -5.94 2.33 20.27
C PRO A 77 -5.85 2.98 21.64
N ALA A 78 -4.67 3.24 22.09
CA ALA A 78 -4.50 3.85 23.37
C ALA A 78 -5.04 5.25 23.41
N ALA A 79 -4.86 5.95 22.35
CA ALA A 79 -5.40 7.29 22.28
C ALA A 79 -6.87 7.22 22.16
N GLY A 80 -7.24 6.27 21.54
CA GLY A 80 -8.61 6.11 21.38
C GLY A 80 -9.25 5.83 22.62
N MET A 81 -8.94 5.74 22.82
CA MET A 81 -9.60 5.85 23.46
C MET A 81 -9.77 5.61 24.11
N GLY A 82 -9.48 5.63 24.18
CA GLY A 82 -9.40 5.65 24.89
C GLY A 82 -9.79 5.29 25.04
#